data_f4075e1c76912f20be6490ff2303a88c
#
_entry.id   f4075e1c76912f20be6490ff2303a88c
#
_cell.length_a   1.000
_cell.length_b   1.000
_cell.length_c   1.000
_cell.angle_alpha   90.00
_cell.angle_beta   90.00
_cell.angle_gamma   90.00
#
_symmetry.space_group_name_H-M   'P 1'
#
loop_
_entity.id
_entity.type
_entity.pdbx_description
1 polymer ?
#
loop_
_entity_poly.entity_id
_entity_poly.type
_entity_poly.pdbx_seq_one_letter_code
_entity_poly.pdbx_strand_id
1 'polypeptide(L)'
;NDLLIVDGHNSHGTHVAGTVAAVNNNGIGVSGLAGGDAKNGIKGVGLLSCQIFQHNPNDPQKDLGGDGAVAIKWAADNGAVISQNSWGYTYETAEEQAAATIPGHLRDAIDYFIENAGMDKTGKTQVGPMKGGVVIFAAGNDTREHDPIGKYEPVICVGSIAPDFTRAYYSNYGDWVDIAAPGGSSKYSQGDVLSTLPGNSYGYMQ
;
A
#
# COMPACT_ATOMS: atom_id res chain seq x y z
N ASN A 1 -4.61 9.55 -20.64
CA ASN A 1 -3.74 9.38 -19.47
C ASN A 1 -3.40 7.91 -19.37
N ASP A 2 -2.36 7.55 -20.09
CA ASP A 2 -1.89 6.18 -20.11
C ASP A 2 -1.14 5.90 -18.81
N LEU A 3 -1.76 5.11 -17.94
CA LEU A 3 -1.09 4.45 -16.83
C LEU A 3 -0.17 3.38 -17.46
N LEU A 4 0.91 3.83 -18.11
CA LEU A 4 1.89 2.93 -18.69
C LEU A 4 2.71 2.32 -17.56
N ILE A 5 2.32 1.12 -17.18
CA ILE A 5 3.26 0.20 -16.55
C ILE A 5 4.23 -0.18 -17.68
N VAL A 6 5.37 0.49 -17.73
CA VAL A 6 6.40 0.20 -18.73
C VAL A 6 7.00 -1.17 -18.40
N ASP A 7 7.11 -2.01 -19.42
CA ASP A 7 7.60 -3.38 -19.34
C ASP A 7 8.85 -3.51 -18.43
N GLY A 8 8.74 -4.41 -17.47
CA GLY A 8 9.85 -4.91 -16.65
C GLY A 8 10.22 -4.10 -15.41
N HIS A 9 9.64 -2.92 -15.18
CA HIS A 9 9.94 -2.11 -14.02
C HIS A 9 8.69 -1.86 -13.18
N ASN A 10 8.75 -2.28 -11.93
CA ASN A 10 7.80 -2.02 -10.85
C ASN A 10 6.38 -2.62 -11.03
N SER A 11 6.28 -3.94 -10.99
CA SER A 11 5.02 -4.67 -10.88
C SER A 11 4.41 -4.66 -9.46
N HIS A 12 5.10 -4.05 -8.47
CA HIS A 12 4.74 -4.08 -7.06
C HIS A 12 3.31 -3.55 -6.81
N GLY A 13 2.95 -2.39 -7.35
CA GLY A 13 1.60 -1.84 -7.19
C GLY A 13 0.50 -2.73 -7.78
N THR A 14 0.77 -3.40 -8.91
CA THR A 14 -0.16 -4.39 -9.50
C THR A 14 -0.31 -5.61 -8.61
N HIS A 15 0.78 -6.08 -7.99
CA HIS A 15 0.76 -7.20 -7.07
C HIS A 15 -0.03 -6.88 -5.80
N VAL A 16 0.20 -5.72 -5.20
CA VAL A 16 -0.56 -5.22 -4.05
C VAL A 16 -2.05 -5.09 -4.39
N ALA A 17 -2.39 -4.49 -5.53
CA ALA A 17 -3.77 -4.35 -5.97
C ALA A 17 -4.48 -5.70 -6.16
N GLY A 18 -3.78 -6.70 -6.69
CA GLY A 18 -4.30 -8.07 -6.83
C GLY A 18 -4.57 -8.73 -5.48
N THR A 19 -3.66 -8.58 -4.53
CA THR A 19 -3.84 -9.11 -3.16
C THR A 19 -5.10 -8.52 -2.50
N VAL A 20 -5.39 -7.25 -2.75
CA VAL A 20 -6.60 -6.59 -2.23
C VAL A 20 -7.85 -7.00 -3.00
N ALA A 21 -7.85 -6.92 -4.33
CA ALA A 21 -9.08 -6.82 -5.12
C ALA A 21 -9.17 -7.74 -6.34
N ALA A 22 -8.26 -8.72 -6.51
CA ALA A 22 -8.43 -9.72 -7.57
C ALA A 22 -9.78 -10.40 -7.43
N VAL A 23 -10.54 -10.50 -8.54
CA VAL A 23 -11.93 -10.95 -8.53
C VAL A 23 -12.02 -12.40 -8.11
N ASN A 24 -12.81 -12.70 -7.08
CA ASN A 24 -13.00 -14.05 -6.56
C ASN A 24 -14.05 -14.83 -7.36
N ASN A 25 -13.91 -16.16 -7.38
CA ASN A 25 -14.87 -17.10 -8.00
C ASN A 25 -15.14 -16.85 -9.49
N ASN A 26 -14.19 -16.26 -10.21
CA ASN A 26 -14.25 -16.05 -11.67
C ASN A 26 -13.58 -17.19 -12.46
N GLY A 27 -12.95 -18.16 -11.80
CA GLY A 27 -12.23 -19.28 -12.42
C GLY A 27 -10.88 -18.89 -13.06
N ILE A 28 -10.35 -17.70 -12.73
CA ILE A 28 -9.12 -17.15 -13.33
C ILE A 28 -8.17 -16.71 -12.21
N GLY A 29 -6.92 -17.17 -12.30
CA GLY A 29 -5.78 -16.67 -11.52
C GLY A 29 -5.93 -16.76 -10.00
N VAL A 30 -5.77 -15.63 -9.32
CA VAL A 30 -5.75 -15.50 -7.86
C VAL A 30 -7.03 -14.85 -7.33
N SER A 31 -7.22 -14.94 -6.01
CA SER A 31 -8.33 -14.31 -5.28
C SER A 31 -7.80 -13.19 -4.39
N GLY A 32 -8.41 -12.02 -4.46
CA GLY A 32 -8.14 -10.91 -3.57
C GLY A 32 -8.97 -10.99 -2.28
N LEU A 33 -8.46 -10.42 -1.18
CA LEU A 33 -9.15 -10.43 0.11
C LEU A 33 -10.52 -9.74 0.05
N ALA A 34 -10.65 -8.70 -0.78
CA ALA A 34 -11.88 -7.94 -1.00
C ALA A 34 -12.39 -8.05 -2.45
N GLY A 35 -12.10 -9.15 -3.14
CA GLY A 35 -12.41 -9.37 -4.56
C GLY A 35 -13.87 -9.68 -4.89
N GLY A 36 -14.77 -9.65 -3.90
CA GLY A 36 -16.19 -9.98 -4.09
C GLY A 36 -16.44 -11.46 -4.37
N ASP A 37 -17.50 -11.74 -5.15
CA ASP A 37 -17.84 -13.10 -5.58
C ASP A 37 -18.53 -13.05 -6.95
N ALA A 38 -17.75 -13.26 -8.00
CA ALA A 38 -18.26 -13.17 -9.37
C ALA A 38 -19.36 -14.19 -9.67
N LYS A 39 -19.26 -15.40 -9.10
CA LYS A 39 -20.26 -16.46 -9.28
C LYS A 39 -21.64 -16.06 -8.77
N ASN A 40 -21.69 -15.27 -7.70
CA ASN A 40 -22.93 -14.79 -7.08
C ASN A 40 -23.26 -13.33 -7.43
N GLY A 41 -22.52 -12.71 -8.35
CA GLY A 41 -22.74 -11.31 -8.76
C GLY A 41 -22.39 -10.27 -7.70
N ILE A 42 -21.60 -10.64 -6.68
CA ILE A 42 -21.17 -9.73 -5.61
C ILE A 42 -19.91 -8.99 -6.08
N LYS A 43 -20.01 -7.67 -6.19
CA LYS A 43 -18.86 -6.83 -6.58
C LYS A 43 -17.85 -6.77 -5.44
N GLY A 44 -16.57 -6.82 -5.79
CA GLY A 44 -15.47 -6.52 -4.89
C GLY A 44 -15.30 -5.01 -4.65
N VAL A 45 -14.27 -4.67 -3.90
CA VAL A 45 -13.88 -3.27 -3.64
C VAL A 45 -13.44 -2.60 -4.94
N GLY A 46 -13.78 -1.32 -5.09
CA GLY A 46 -13.25 -0.47 -6.17
C GLY A 46 -11.87 0.05 -5.82
N LEU A 47 -10.98 0.11 -6.81
CA LEU A 47 -9.64 0.65 -6.64
C LEU A 47 -9.49 2.01 -7.31
N LEU A 48 -8.90 2.97 -6.60
CA LEU A 48 -8.32 4.18 -7.15
C LEU A 48 -6.80 4.01 -7.18
N SER A 49 -6.21 3.90 -8.38
CA SER A 49 -4.77 3.77 -8.52
C SER A 49 -4.11 5.13 -8.51
N CYS A 50 -3.19 5.34 -7.56
CA CYS A 50 -2.36 6.53 -7.47
C CYS A 50 -0.90 6.13 -7.71
N GLN A 51 -0.37 6.45 -8.87
CA GLN A 51 1.03 6.17 -9.21
C GLN A 51 1.93 7.24 -8.59
N ILE A 52 2.77 6.83 -7.65
CA ILE A 52 3.74 7.71 -6.95
C ILE A 52 5.19 7.41 -7.33
N PHE A 53 5.45 6.31 -8.04
CA PHE A 53 6.75 5.99 -8.59
C PHE A 53 6.63 5.89 -10.10
N GLN A 54 7.51 6.57 -10.82
CA GLN A 54 7.54 6.57 -12.27
C GLN A 54 8.95 6.22 -12.74
N HIS A 55 9.03 5.30 -13.69
CA HIS A 55 10.30 4.96 -14.34
C HIS A 55 10.94 6.20 -14.96
N ASN A 56 12.23 6.41 -14.69
CA ASN A 56 13.01 7.45 -15.34
C ASN A 56 13.61 6.91 -16.65
N PRO A 57 13.14 7.35 -17.82
CA PRO A 57 13.64 6.84 -19.09
C PRO A 57 15.11 7.21 -19.35
N ASN A 58 15.65 8.19 -18.62
CA ASN A 58 17.03 8.64 -18.77
C ASN A 58 17.99 8.02 -17.73
N ASP A 59 17.47 7.40 -16.69
CA ASP A 59 18.26 6.73 -15.65
C ASP A 59 17.45 5.56 -15.08
N PRO A 60 17.59 4.34 -15.63
CA PRO A 60 16.85 3.16 -15.19
C PRO A 60 17.12 2.74 -13.72
N GLN A 61 18.14 3.32 -13.08
CA GLN A 61 18.47 3.06 -11.68
C GLN A 61 17.76 4.00 -10.71
N LYS A 62 17.04 4.99 -11.22
CA LYS A 62 16.31 5.99 -10.40
C LYS A 62 14.88 6.15 -10.90
N ASP A 63 13.94 5.87 -10.04
CA ASP A 63 12.56 6.27 -10.28
C ASP A 63 12.40 7.79 -10.13
N LEU A 64 11.57 8.36 -10.99
CA LEU A 64 11.05 9.70 -10.78
C LEU A 64 10.00 9.61 -9.67
N GLY A 65 10.32 10.14 -8.49
CA GLY A 65 9.39 10.17 -7.37
C GLY A 65 8.17 11.03 -7.68
N GLY A 66 6.99 10.52 -7.35
CA GLY A 66 5.79 11.32 -7.23
C GLY A 66 5.62 11.85 -5.80
N ASP A 67 4.58 12.65 -5.59
CA ASP A 67 4.23 13.16 -4.26
C ASP A 67 3.13 12.29 -3.63
N GLY A 68 3.51 11.47 -2.65
CA GLY A 68 2.58 10.61 -1.92
C GLY A 68 1.51 11.39 -1.16
N ALA A 69 1.82 12.59 -0.67
CA ALA A 69 0.86 13.45 0.02
C ALA A 69 -0.22 13.97 -0.95
N VAL A 70 0.20 14.39 -2.15
CA VAL A 70 -0.74 14.80 -3.21
C VAL A 70 -1.64 13.63 -3.62
N ALA A 71 -1.07 12.43 -3.73
CA ALA A 71 -1.81 11.21 -4.08
C ALA A 71 -2.87 10.87 -3.01
N ILE A 72 -2.50 10.88 -1.73
CA ILE A 72 -3.41 10.61 -0.61
C ILE A 72 -4.55 11.64 -0.58
N LYS A 73 -4.22 12.92 -0.68
CA LYS A 73 -5.24 13.98 -0.73
C LYS A 73 -6.16 13.83 -1.93
N TRP A 74 -5.60 13.56 -3.11
CA TRP A 74 -6.40 13.37 -4.32
C TRP A 74 -7.38 12.19 -4.18
N ALA A 75 -6.93 11.07 -3.59
CA ALA A 75 -7.78 9.91 -3.36
C ALA A 75 -8.95 10.24 -2.42
N ALA A 76 -8.72 11.00 -1.35
CA ALA A 76 -9.77 11.49 -0.46
C ALA A 76 -10.82 12.32 -1.23
N ASP A 77 -10.36 13.28 -2.04
CA ASP A 77 -11.22 14.17 -2.85
C ASP A 77 -12.02 13.43 -3.94
N ASN A 78 -11.64 12.19 -4.26
CA ASN A 78 -12.29 11.36 -5.27
C ASN A 78 -13.03 10.13 -4.69
N GLY A 79 -13.32 10.15 -3.40
CA GLY A 79 -14.25 9.22 -2.76
C GLY A 79 -13.62 7.95 -2.19
N ALA A 80 -12.29 7.81 -2.19
CA ALA A 80 -11.62 6.76 -1.43
C ALA A 80 -11.85 6.99 0.06
N VAL A 81 -12.02 5.90 0.81
CA VAL A 81 -12.11 5.92 2.28
C VAL A 81 -11.09 5.01 2.94
N ILE A 82 -10.31 4.30 2.15
CA ILE A 82 -9.15 3.53 2.59
C ILE A 82 -7.96 3.93 1.72
N SER A 83 -6.91 4.42 2.35
CA SER A 83 -5.61 4.68 1.73
C SER A 83 -4.64 3.57 2.14
N GLN A 84 -4.31 2.67 1.20
CA GLN A 84 -3.37 1.59 1.42
C GLN A 84 -2.02 1.97 0.81
N ASN A 85 -0.96 1.97 1.61
CA ASN A 85 0.35 2.50 1.27
C ASN A 85 1.43 1.45 1.55
N SER A 86 1.91 0.78 0.50
CA SER A 86 3.03 -0.15 0.55
C SER A 86 4.31 0.53 0.03
N TRP A 87 4.65 1.65 0.63
CA TRP A 87 5.83 2.44 0.33
C TRP A 87 6.30 3.20 1.57
N GLY A 88 7.52 3.70 1.55
CA GLY A 88 8.09 4.49 2.63
C GLY A 88 9.36 5.20 2.16
N TYR A 89 10.04 5.85 3.10
CA TYR A 89 11.34 6.46 2.85
C TYR A 89 12.46 5.46 3.11
N THR A 90 13.53 5.58 2.34
CA THR A 90 14.76 4.80 2.54
C THR A 90 15.78 5.62 3.29
N TYR A 91 16.53 4.98 4.19
CA TYR A 91 17.56 5.60 5.01
C TYR A 91 18.84 4.76 4.91
N GLU A 92 19.99 5.42 4.74
CA GLU A 92 21.25 4.70 4.60
C GLU A 92 21.64 4.01 5.91
N THR A 93 21.38 4.65 7.05
CA THR A 93 21.73 4.12 8.36
C THR A 93 20.54 4.03 9.31
N ALA A 94 20.69 3.21 10.36
CA ALA A 94 19.68 3.10 11.42
C ALA A 94 19.56 4.41 12.24
N GLU A 95 20.67 5.13 12.40
CA GLU A 95 20.74 6.41 13.08
C GLU A 95 19.95 7.49 12.32
N GLU A 96 20.10 7.55 10.99
CA GLU A 96 19.32 8.46 10.16
C GLU A 96 17.81 8.16 10.26
N GLN A 97 17.43 6.88 10.18
CA GLN A 97 16.04 6.49 10.32
C GLN A 97 15.50 6.82 11.71
N ALA A 98 16.28 6.56 12.77
CA ALA A 98 15.88 6.86 14.15
C ALA A 98 15.71 8.36 14.42
N ALA A 99 16.46 9.20 13.72
CA ALA A 99 16.37 10.65 13.80
C ALA A 99 15.29 11.25 12.87
N ALA A 100 14.79 10.47 11.91
CA ALA A 100 13.80 10.93 10.95
C ALA A 100 12.44 11.16 11.59
N THR A 101 11.74 12.14 11.04
CA THR A 101 10.36 12.45 11.40
C THR A 101 9.48 12.45 10.14
N ILE A 102 8.20 12.20 10.31
CA ILE A 102 7.26 12.29 9.20
C ILE A 102 7.27 13.70 8.59
N PRO A 103 7.43 13.85 7.26
CA PRO A 103 7.36 15.16 6.62
C PRO A 103 6.01 15.83 6.87
N GLY A 104 6.02 17.13 7.18
CA GLY A 104 4.82 17.88 7.54
C GLY A 104 3.71 17.81 6.49
N HIS A 105 4.06 17.93 5.20
CA HIS A 105 3.08 17.84 4.10
C HIS A 105 2.44 16.45 3.98
N LEU A 106 3.18 15.37 4.30
CA LEU A 106 2.62 14.02 4.32
C LEU A 106 1.69 13.82 5.51
N ARG A 107 2.09 14.29 6.69
CA ARG A 107 1.24 14.27 7.89
C ARG A 107 -0.08 15.01 7.62
N ASP A 108 -0.01 16.23 7.09
CA ASP A 108 -1.18 17.04 6.81
C ASP A 108 -2.14 16.38 5.78
N ALA A 109 -1.58 15.62 4.81
CA ALA A 109 -2.38 14.85 3.86
C ALA A 109 -3.04 13.61 4.49
N ILE A 110 -2.35 12.95 5.42
CA ILE A 110 -2.90 11.83 6.20
C ILE A 110 -4.05 12.32 7.06
N ASP A 111 -3.86 13.39 7.82
CA ASP A 111 -4.90 13.99 8.66
C ASP A 111 -6.10 14.42 7.82
N TYR A 112 -5.84 15.06 6.68
CA TYR A 112 -6.90 15.44 5.74
C TYR A 112 -7.70 14.23 5.26
N PHE A 113 -7.04 13.12 4.91
CA PHE A 113 -7.71 11.89 4.48
C PHE A 113 -8.60 11.31 5.59
N ILE A 114 -8.06 11.22 6.82
CA ILE A 114 -8.79 10.69 7.98
C ILE A 114 -10.05 11.52 8.25
N GLU A 115 -9.95 12.84 8.15
CA GLU A 115 -11.06 13.74 8.46
C GLU A 115 -12.07 13.89 7.33
N ASN A 116 -11.62 13.93 6.08
CA ASN A 116 -12.41 14.41 4.95
C ASN A 116 -12.71 13.37 3.87
N ALA A 117 -12.05 12.20 3.87
CA ALA A 117 -12.31 11.17 2.89
C ALA A 117 -13.80 10.78 2.84
N GLY A 118 -14.27 10.40 1.66
CA GLY A 118 -15.69 10.08 1.45
C GLY A 118 -16.64 11.26 1.40
N MET A 119 -16.13 12.48 1.55
CA MET A 119 -16.90 13.72 1.37
C MET A 119 -16.61 14.36 0.00
N ASP A 120 -17.50 15.18 -0.47
CA ASP A 120 -17.24 16.03 -1.64
C ASP A 120 -16.18 17.11 -1.31
N LYS A 121 -15.67 17.80 -2.34
CA LYS A 121 -14.65 18.86 -2.18
C LYS A 121 -15.06 20.01 -1.27
N THR A 122 -16.35 20.14 -0.97
CA THR A 122 -16.86 21.17 -0.07
C THR A 122 -16.96 20.68 1.38
N GLY A 123 -16.73 19.39 1.63
CA GLY A 123 -16.90 18.75 2.93
C GLY A 123 -18.36 18.68 3.42
N LYS A 124 -19.34 18.93 2.55
CA LYS A 124 -20.75 19.02 2.93
C LYS A 124 -21.55 17.79 2.60
N THR A 125 -21.20 17.09 1.52
CA THR A 125 -21.97 15.95 1.00
C THR A 125 -21.11 14.68 1.06
N GLN A 126 -21.65 13.64 1.68
CA GLN A 126 -21.00 12.33 1.65
C GLN A 126 -21.18 11.72 0.25
N VAL A 127 -20.07 11.39 -0.42
CA VAL A 127 -20.01 10.78 -1.76
C VAL A 127 -19.40 9.38 -1.72
N GLY A 128 -18.66 9.07 -0.67
CA GLY A 128 -18.11 7.74 -0.41
C GLY A 128 -18.97 6.90 0.54
N PRO A 129 -18.56 5.67 0.84
CA PRO A 129 -19.32 4.75 1.70
C PRO A 129 -19.38 5.20 3.17
N MET A 130 -18.48 6.07 3.60
CA MET A 130 -18.42 6.62 4.96
C MET A 130 -17.85 8.04 4.93
N LYS A 131 -18.03 8.79 6.02
CA LYS A 131 -17.36 10.04 6.28
C LYS A 131 -16.06 9.78 7.04
N GLY A 132 -14.99 10.42 6.59
CA GLY A 132 -13.65 10.13 7.08
C GLY A 132 -13.06 8.88 6.45
N GLY A 133 -11.80 8.62 6.72
CA GLY A 133 -11.08 7.49 6.13
C GLY A 133 -10.07 6.84 7.07
N VAL A 134 -9.50 5.75 6.58
CA VAL A 134 -8.43 5.00 7.25
C VAL A 134 -7.19 5.05 6.39
N VAL A 135 -6.05 5.34 7.00
CA VAL A 135 -4.74 5.34 6.33
C VAL A 135 -3.90 4.21 6.89
N ILE A 136 -3.44 3.35 6.00
CA ILE A 136 -2.69 2.13 6.34
C ILE A 136 -1.32 2.24 5.68
N PHE A 137 -0.26 1.96 6.44
CA PHE A 137 1.11 1.87 5.92
C PHE A 137 1.79 0.55 6.29
N ALA A 138 2.66 0.07 5.41
CA ALA A 138 3.58 -0.99 5.75
C ALA A 138 4.62 -0.48 6.76
N ALA A 139 5.02 -1.36 7.69
CA ALA A 139 6.01 -1.02 8.72
C ALA A 139 7.43 -0.78 8.16
N GLY A 140 7.70 -1.24 6.92
CA GLY A 140 9.02 -1.17 6.29
C GLY A 140 9.81 -2.49 6.37
N ASN A 141 10.92 -2.54 5.64
CA ASN A 141 11.63 -3.79 5.33
C ASN A 141 13.11 -3.79 5.75
N ASP A 142 13.50 -2.98 6.72
CA ASP A 142 14.89 -2.75 7.10
C ASP A 142 15.33 -3.52 8.35
N THR A 143 14.43 -4.30 8.96
CA THR A 143 14.67 -4.99 10.25
C THR A 143 15.01 -4.00 11.38
N ARG A 144 14.32 -2.86 11.46
CA ARG A 144 14.60 -1.75 12.38
C ARG A 144 13.44 -1.48 13.35
N GLU A 145 13.76 -0.85 14.49
CA GLU A 145 12.78 -0.47 15.54
C GLU A 145 12.18 0.91 15.34
N HIS A 146 12.34 1.50 14.16
CA HIS A 146 11.82 2.83 13.90
C HIS A 146 11.37 2.96 12.44
N ASP A 147 10.20 3.55 12.26
CA ASP A 147 9.75 4.13 11.00
C ASP A 147 8.98 5.42 11.30
N PRO A 148 9.32 6.55 10.68
CA PRO A 148 8.71 7.84 11.02
C PRO A 148 7.23 7.94 10.61
N ILE A 149 6.79 7.21 9.57
CA ILE A 149 5.40 7.19 9.15
C ILE A 149 4.61 6.22 10.03
N GLY A 150 5.13 5.01 10.24
CA GLY A 150 4.48 4.00 11.08
C GLY A 150 4.29 4.42 12.52
N LYS A 151 5.18 5.28 13.05
CA LYS A 151 5.05 5.87 14.40
C LYS A 151 4.06 7.03 14.50
N TYR A 152 3.50 7.47 13.40
CA TYR A 152 2.47 8.50 13.43
C TYR A 152 1.14 7.88 13.85
N GLU A 153 0.70 8.13 15.06
CA GLU A 153 -0.41 7.46 15.76
C GLU A 153 -1.71 7.32 14.94
N PRO A 154 -2.13 8.30 14.13
CA PRO A 154 -3.33 8.15 13.31
C PRO A 154 -3.24 7.13 12.16
N VAL A 155 -2.05 6.63 11.84
CA VAL A 155 -1.80 5.61 10.81
C VAL A 155 -1.97 4.22 11.40
N ILE A 156 -2.61 3.30 10.68
CA ILE A 156 -2.55 1.88 11.00
C ILE A 156 -1.29 1.29 10.37
N CYS A 157 -0.34 0.93 11.20
CA CYS A 157 0.92 0.36 10.79
C CYS A 157 0.88 -1.17 10.76
N VAL A 158 1.25 -1.77 9.61
CA VAL A 158 1.17 -3.21 9.40
C VAL A 158 2.55 -3.84 9.24
N GLY A 159 2.93 -4.68 10.19
CA GLY A 159 4.12 -5.53 10.13
C GLY A 159 3.90 -6.80 9.31
N SER A 160 4.99 -7.44 8.89
CA SER A 160 4.94 -8.68 8.12
C SER A 160 5.21 -9.92 8.98
N ILE A 161 4.40 -10.96 8.79
CA ILE A 161 4.66 -12.31 9.33
C ILE A 161 4.99 -13.30 8.21
N ALA A 162 5.87 -14.23 8.55
CA ALA A 162 6.27 -15.36 7.73
C ALA A 162 5.25 -16.52 7.82
N PRO A 163 5.35 -17.56 6.97
CA PRO A 163 4.42 -18.70 6.97
C PRO A 163 4.37 -19.49 8.27
N ASP A 164 5.39 -19.39 9.13
CA ASP A 164 5.44 -20.02 10.45
C ASP A 164 4.86 -19.15 11.57
N PHE A 165 4.20 -18.03 11.21
CA PHE A 165 3.62 -17.03 12.11
C PHE A 165 4.63 -16.26 12.96
N THR A 166 5.92 -16.34 12.66
CA THR A 166 6.93 -15.46 13.24
C THR A 166 7.02 -14.16 12.43
N ARG A 167 7.61 -13.11 13.02
CA ARG A 167 7.92 -11.90 12.28
C ARG A 167 8.79 -12.23 11.06
N ALA A 168 8.41 -11.76 9.88
CA ALA A 168 9.24 -11.88 8.70
C ALA A 168 10.61 -11.20 8.95
N TYR A 169 11.69 -11.83 8.46
CA TYR A 169 13.05 -11.40 8.80
C TYR A 169 13.36 -9.95 8.44
N TYR A 170 12.72 -9.44 7.41
CA TYR A 170 12.89 -8.07 6.91
C TYR A 170 12.00 -7.05 7.63
N SER A 171 10.86 -7.46 8.20
CA SER A 171 9.89 -6.52 8.75
C SER A 171 10.48 -5.66 9.85
N ASN A 172 10.24 -4.36 9.75
CA ASN A 172 10.44 -3.45 10.88
C ASN A 172 9.50 -3.83 12.03
N TYR A 173 9.83 -3.46 13.25
CA TYR A 173 9.17 -3.92 14.46
C TYR A 173 9.21 -2.86 15.57
N GLY A 174 8.32 -2.99 16.53
CA GLY A 174 8.24 -2.12 17.69
C GLY A 174 6.82 -2.06 18.26
N ASP A 175 6.64 -1.31 19.33
CA ASP A 175 5.35 -1.05 19.98
C ASP A 175 4.40 -0.15 19.16
N TRP A 176 4.91 0.43 18.09
CA TRP A 176 4.19 1.27 17.13
C TRP A 176 3.60 0.47 15.95
N VAL A 177 3.83 -0.83 15.88
CA VAL A 177 3.20 -1.71 14.89
C VAL A 177 1.86 -2.18 15.43
N ASP A 178 0.77 -1.75 14.80
CA ASP A 178 -0.58 -2.01 15.29
C ASP A 178 -1.05 -3.43 15.03
N ILE A 179 -0.70 -3.98 13.87
CA ILE A 179 -1.13 -5.30 13.43
C ILE A 179 -0.06 -5.96 12.56
N ALA A 180 -0.08 -7.27 12.46
CA ALA A 180 0.77 -8.02 11.55
C ALA A 180 -0.09 -8.84 10.57
N ALA A 181 0.37 -8.92 9.31
CA ALA A 181 -0.29 -9.65 8.24
C ALA A 181 0.70 -10.53 7.47
N PRO A 182 0.24 -11.62 6.82
CA PRO A 182 1.09 -12.44 5.96
C PRO A 182 1.70 -11.59 4.83
N GLY A 183 3.01 -11.38 4.87
CA GLY A 183 3.76 -10.64 3.84
C GLY A 183 4.77 -11.50 3.08
N GLY A 184 4.90 -12.77 3.48
CA GLY A 184 5.81 -13.70 2.86
C GLY A 184 7.20 -13.74 3.51
N SER A 185 7.98 -14.71 3.09
CA SER A 185 9.40 -14.82 3.46
C SER A 185 10.12 -15.79 2.53
N SER A 186 11.08 -15.29 1.78
CA SER A 186 11.94 -16.09 0.89
C SER A 186 12.80 -17.13 1.62
N LYS A 187 12.83 -17.12 2.96
CA LYS A 187 13.47 -18.17 3.77
C LYS A 187 12.71 -19.48 3.72
N TYR A 188 11.45 -19.47 3.28
CA TYR A 188 10.61 -20.66 3.18
C TYR A 188 10.33 -20.98 1.72
N SER A 189 10.39 -22.24 1.33
CA SER A 189 9.96 -22.69 0.00
C SER A 189 8.47 -22.33 -0.19
N GLN A 190 8.15 -21.57 -1.24
CA GLN A 190 6.80 -21.05 -1.49
C GLN A 190 6.25 -20.18 -0.35
N GLY A 191 7.16 -19.49 0.37
CA GLY A 191 6.80 -18.65 1.50
C GLY A 191 6.33 -17.24 1.13
N ASP A 192 6.43 -16.86 -0.15
CA ASP A 192 6.06 -15.53 -0.62
C ASP A 192 4.59 -15.45 -1.05
N VAL A 193 4.05 -14.26 -1.14
CA VAL A 193 2.64 -14.02 -1.51
C VAL A 193 2.48 -14.08 -3.01
N LEU A 194 1.54 -14.91 -3.49
CA LEU A 194 1.18 -14.99 -4.90
C LEU A 194 0.11 -13.95 -5.24
N SER A 195 0.33 -13.11 -6.26
CA SER A 195 -0.65 -12.15 -6.73
C SER A 195 -0.49 -11.83 -8.22
N THR A 196 -1.26 -10.84 -8.70
CA THR A 196 -1.29 -10.42 -10.09
C THR A 196 -0.04 -9.64 -10.49
N LEU A 197 0.39 -9.83 -11.74
CA LEU A 197 1.44 -9.06 -12.39
C LEU A 197 0.92 -8.45 -13.70
N PRO A 198 1.61 -7.46 -14.28
CA PRO A 198 1.30 -6.94 -15.61
C PRO A 198 1.31 -8.04 -16.69
N GLY A 199 0.57 -7.83 -17.78
CA GLY A 199 0.55 -8.75 -18.91
C GLY A 199 -0.22 -10.06 -18.68
N ASN A 200 -1.27 -10.03 -17.84
CA ASN A 200 -2.08 -11.21 -17.49
C ASN A 200 -1.24 -12.35 -16.88
N SER A 201 -0.31 -12.02 -16.04
CA SER A 201 0.57 -12.97 -15.37
C SER A 201 0.42 -12.90 -13.85
N TYR A 202 1.07 -13.84 -13.15
CA TYR A 202 1.06 -13.96 -11.71
C TYR A 202 2.47 -14.22 -11.21
N GLY A 203 2.78 -13.78 -9.99
CA GLY A 203 4.09 -13.99 -9.40
C GLY A 203 4.09 -13.86 -7.90
N TYR A 204 5.19 -14.28 -7.31
CA TYR A 204 5.42 -14.24 -5.88
C TYR A 204 6.24 -13.01 -5.50
N MET A 205 5.83 -12.32 -4.43
CA MET A 205 6.56 -11.21 -3.81
C MET A 205 6.43 -11.27 -2.28
N GLN A 206 7.36 -10.58 -1.60
CA GLN A 206 7.34 -10.34 -0.17
C GLN A 206 7.36 -8.85 0.12
#